data_c8180b5859257a3b16d783bcf935d39f
#
_entry.id   c8180b5859257a3b16d783bcf935d39f
#
_cell.length_a   1.000
_cell.length_b   1.000
_cell.length_c   1.000
_cell.angle_alpha   90.00
_cell.angle_beta   90.00
_cell.angle_gamma   90.00
#
_symmetry.space_group_name_H-M   'P 1'
#
loop_
_entity.id
_entity.type
_entity.pdbx_description
1 polymer ?
#
loop_
_entity_poly.entity_id
_entity_poly.type
_entity_poly.pdbx_seq_one_letter_code
_entity_poly.pdbx_strand_id
1 'polypeptide(L)'
;NHELRGEEAAQDEAYVEILCHKMQVPFFAFHENVELIAKKRKESLEEAGRYVRRQAFEQLCKEQGGTKIATAHHSNDNAETMLLNMARGTGLRGLCGIRPVYGKWIRPLLELSREEIEQWLKDCDIRYCVDETNQEDEYTRNRIRHHVIPTLEEQVNTRTVEHFVKLSEQAEEIYEYLEKQTDQAWNICAKQTDGLQSRKEIFLKAEEMEHLDPVIKKLLIQRSVSEVAGAQKDIESRHILAVLQLFERQTGRQIDLPYSVTAKRMYEGVLLAKGDKKVTSVHQKEKRKEESNFVLQLQIPGETQIPGTNLKICCTISGENEKNSAKEIPQKSYTKCFDYDIIKSSLCVRYRRPGDYFTIDGEGKKKKLKSYFIDEKIPQEERDRQLLIAEESHIVWIPGRRMSSYYQVGDQTKKILKIKIMEE
;
A
#
# COMPACT_ATOMS: atom_id res chain seq x y z
N ASN A 1 -5.41 31.57 16.67
CA ASN A 1 -6.78 31.92 17.10
C ASN A 1 -7.79 31.12 16.29
N HIS A 2 -8.65 30.36 16.95
CA HIS A 2 -9.62 29.45 16.31
C HIS A 2 -10.97 30.12 16.04
N GLU A 3 -11.10 31.42 16.38
CA GLU A 3 -12.35 32.20 16.28
C GLU A 3 -13.56 31.60 17.04
N LEU A 4 -13.29 30.86 18.13
CA LEU A 4 -14.34 30.19 18.91
C LEU A 4 -14.76 31.00 20.16
N ARG A 5 -13.85 31.81 20.74
CA ARG A 5 -14.02 32.48 22.05
C ARG A 5 -14.11 34.02 21.98
N GLY A 6 -14.19 34.59 20.78
CA GLY A 6 -14.38 36.04 20.58
C GLY A 6 -13.33 36.90 21.31
N GLU A 7 -13.79 37.77 22.25
CA GLU A 7 -12.92 38.74 22.95
C GLU A 7 -11.85 38.11 23.84
N GLU A 8 -12.11 36.98 24.48
CA GLU A 8 -11.12 36.27 25.33
C GLU A 8 -9.93 35.80 24.51
N ALA A 9 -10.18 35.20 23.35
CA ALA A 9 -9.12 34.78 22.45
C ALA A 9 -8.28 35.94 21.95
N ALA A 10 -8.86 37.12 21.76
CA ALA A 10 -8.16 38.35 21.40
C ALA A 10 -7.30 38.89 22.56
N GLN A 11 -7.76 38.77 23.80
CA GLN A 11 -6.97 39.14 24.98
C GLN A 11 -5.77 38.23 25.17
N ASP A 12 -5.95 36.92 25.03
CA ASP A 12 -4.87 35.93 25.08
C ASP A 12 -3.79 36.21 24.01
N GLU A 13 -4.25 36.53 22.80
CA GLU A 13 -3.38 36.89 21.67
C GLU A 13 -2.56 38.16 21.96
N ALA A 14 -3.23 39.21 22.42
CA ALA A 14 -2.58 40.47 22.78
C ALA A 14 -1.55 40.28 23.93
N TYR A 15 -1.87 39.46 24.91
CA TYR A 15 -0.95 39.12 25.98
C TYR A 15 0.34 38.47 25.46
N VAL A 16 0.19 37.48 24.58
CA VAL A 16 1.35 36.76 23.99
C VAL A 16 2.16 37.70 23.09
N GLU A 17 1.52 38.58 22.34
CA GLU A 17 2.18 39.58 21.51
C GLU A 17 3.08 40.53 22.35
N ILE A 18 2.50 41.06 23.47
CA ILE A 18 3.25 41.92 24.39
C ILE A 18 4.45 41.19 25.00
N LEU A 19 4.26 39.91 25.39
CA LEU A 19 5.33 39.09 25.96
C LEU A 19 6.44 38.85 24.92
N CYS A 20 6.10 38.48 23.71
CA CYS A 20 7.04 38.27 22.63
C CYS A 20 7.86 39.54 22.33
N HIS A 21 7.15 40.69 22.29
CA HIS A 21 7.81 41.99 22.10
C HIS A 21 8.80 42.32 23.24
N LYS A 22 8.39 42.08 24.49
CA LYS A 22 9.26 42.25 25.67
C LYS A 22 10.50 41.34 25.61
N MET A 23 10.35 40.13 25.11
CA MET A 23 11.43 39.15 24.97
C MET A 23 12.22 39.29 23.67
N GLN A 24 11.88 40.23 22.81
CA GLN A 24 12.47 40.43 21.47
C GLN A 24 12.38 39.18 20.58
N VAL A 25 11.28 38.41 20.69
CA VAL A 25 10.99 37.27 19.86
C VAL A 25 9.93 37.64 18.83
N PRO A 26 10.08 37.25 17.55
CA PRO A 26 9.05 37.47 16.53
C PRO A 26 7.72 36.82 16.91
N PHE A 27 6.63 37.54 16.75
CA PHE A 27 5.29 37.08 16.97
C PHE A 27 4.53 36.91 15.65
N PHE A 28 3.79 35.82 15.49
CA PHE A 28 2.96 35.53 14.34
C PHE A 28 1.59 35.03 14.78
N ALA A 29 0.52 35.66 14.34
CA ALA A 29 -0.84 35.25 14.61
C ALA A 29 -1.52 34.66 13.36
N PHE A 30 -2.29 33.61 13.54
CA PHE A 30 -3.12 32.98 12.51
C PHE A 30 -4.56 32.90 13.00
N HIS A 31 -5.50 33.34 12.16
CA HIS A 31 -6.93 33.34 12.45
C HIS A 31 -7.63 32.38 11.50
N GLU A 32 -8.30 31.35 12.05
CA GLU A 32 -8.97 30.33 11.27
C GLU A 32 -10.29 29.94 11.90
N ASN A 33 -11.35 29.91 11.12
CA ASN A 33 -12.65 29.45 11.58
C ASN A 33 -12.71 27.91 11.62
N VAL A 34 -12.41 27.36 12.80
CA VAL A 34 -12.31 25.91 13.00
C VAL A 34 -13.65 25.20 12.83
N GLU A 35 -14.80 25.84 13.13
CA GLU A 35 -16.13 25.24 12.92
C GLU A 35 -16.40 24.94 11.44
N LEU A 36 -16.09 25.89 10.56
CA LEU A 36 -16.25 25.69 9.13
C LEU A 36 -15.35 24.57 8.60
N ILE A 37 -14.14 24.49 9.12
CA ILE A 37 -13.17 23.45 8.75
C ILE A 37 -13.64 22.09 9.24
N ALA A 38 -14.12 21.96 10.49
CA ALA A 38 -14.67 20.74 11.06
C ALA A 38 -15.85 20.21 10.23
N LYS A 39 -16.81 21.09 9.89
CA LYS A 39 -17.94 20.76 9.02
C LYS A 39 -17.50 20.26 7.63
N LYS A 40 -16.56 20.97 7.00
CA LYS A 40 -16.02 20.62 5.67
C LYS A 40 -15.28 19.28 5.67
N ARG A 41 -14.51 19.00 6.73
CA ARG A 41 -13.71 17.77 6.86
C ARG A 41 -14.49 16.61 7.49
N LYS A 42 -15.67 16.88 8.05
CA LYS A 42 -16.49 15.91 8.81
C LYS A 42 -15.72 15.32 10.00
N GLU A 43 -15.04 16.16 10.73
CA GLU A 43 -14.20 15.84 11.88
C GLU A 43 -14.76 16.58 13.12
N SER A 44 -14.31 16.17 14.33
CA SER A 44 -14.62 16.91 15.56
C SER A 44 -13.92 18.27 15.57
N LEU A 45 -14.43 19.23 16.37
CA LEU A 45 -13.80 20.55 16.58
C LEU A 45 -12.37 20.40 17.07
N GLU A 46 -12.09 19.45 17.97
CA GLU A 46 -10.75 19.17 18.50
C GLU A 46 -9.80 18.70 17.38
N GLU A 47 -10.24 17.75 16.54
CA GLU A 47 -9.42 17.25 15.42
C GLU A 47 -9.15 18.35 14.39
N ALA A 48 -10.18 19.14 14.06
CA ALA A 48 -10.03 20.27 13.13
C ALA A 48 -9.09 21.35 13.68
N GLY A 49 -9.20 21.70 14.97
CA GLY A 49 -8.31 22.66 15.63
C GLY A 49 -6.86 22.18 15.65
N ARG A 50 -6.62 20.90 15.94
CA ARG A 50 -5.28 20.30 15.86
C ARG A 50 -4.72 20.32 14.45
N TYR A 51 -5.55 20.03 13.44
CA TYR A 51 -5.16 20.08 12.04
C TYR A 51 -4.73 21.50 11.64
N VAL A 52 -5.57 22.51 11.91
CA VAL A 52 -5.29 23.93 11.59
C VAL A 52 -3.99 24.38 12.24
N ARG A 53 -3.84 24.13 13.55
CA ARG A 53 -2.63 24.49 14.30
C ARG A 53 -1.38 23.86 13.70
N ARG A 54 -1.47 22.58 13.32
CA ARG A 54 -0.35 21.88 12.70
C ARG A 54 0.03 22.49 11.36
N GLN A 55 -0.95 22.81 10.51
CA GLN A 55 -0.70 23.43 9.21
C GLN A 55 -0.06 24.81 9.36
N ALA A 56 -0.57 25.64 10.27
CA ALA A 56 -0.01 26.97 10.53
C ALA A 56 1.46 26.87 10.99
N PHE A 57 1.78 25.99 11.92
CA PHE A 57 3.15 25.81 12.41
C PHE A 57 4.09 25.25 11.34
N GLU A 58 3.66 24.28 10.55
CA GLU A 58 4.47 23.72 9.47
C GLU A 58 4.72 24.75 8.36
N GLN A 59 3.72 25.55 8.03
CA GLN A 59 3.82 26.65 7.08
C GLN A 59 4.82 27.72 7.58
N LEU A 60 4.63 28.23 8.80
CA LEU A 60 5.51 29.23 9.41
C LEU A 60 6.95 28.72 9.51
N CYS A 61 7.15 27.48 9.96
CA CYS A 61 8.46 26.85 10.04
C CYS A 61 9.16 26.85 8.67
N LYS A 62 8.43 26.61 7.59
CA LYS A 62 8.97 26.64 6.23
C LYS A 62 9.29 28.06 5.78
N GLU A 63 8.39 29.02 6.01
CA GLU A 63 8.54 30.43 5.61
C GLU A 63 9.71 31.13 6.33
N GLN A 64 9.89 30.82 7.62
CA GLN A 64 10.96 31.40 8.44
C GLN A 64 12.28 30.60 8.42
N GLY A 65 12.37 29.52 7.60
CA GLY A 65 13.54 28.67 7.56
C GLY A 65 13.78 27.89 8.86
N GLY A 66 12.74 27.67 9.66
CA GLY A 66 12.81 26.94 10.91
C GLY A 66 13.14 25.45 10.71
N THR A 67 13.94 24.89 11.59
CA THR A 67 14.33 23.47 11.58
C THR A 67 13.50 22.62 12.54
N LYS A 68 12.94 23.25 13.59
CA LYS A 68 12.18 22.59 14.67
C LYS A 68 10.93 23.40 15.02
N ILE A 69 9.91 22.70 15.51
CA ILE A 69 8.65 23.25 16.01
C ILE A 69 8.53 22.75 17.46
N ALA A 70 8.62 23.64 18.43
CA ALA A 70 8.47 23.30 19.84
C ALA A 70 7.00 23.45 20.28
N THR A 71 6.52 22.51 21.08
CA THR A 71 5.21 22.59 21.73
C THR A 71 5.35 22.39 23.25
N ALA A 72 4.51 23.06 24.02
CA ALA A 72 4.56 23.06 25.49
C ALA A 72 3.79 21.89 26.13
N HIS A 73 3.88 20.69 25.56
CA HIS A 73 3.35 19.49 26.20
C HIS A 73 4.22 19.14 27.41
N HIS A 74 3.60 18.75 28.51
CA HIS A 74 4.24 18.37 29.77
C HIS A 74 3.86 16.93 30.18
N SER A 75 4.38 16.45 31.31
CA SER A 75 4.23 15.05 31.77
C SER A 75 2.77 14.64 31.98
N ASN A 76 1.93 15.54 32.55
CA ASN A 76 0.50 15.26 32.73
C ASN A 76 -0.21 15.07 31.38
N ASP A 77 0.14 15.85 30.33
CA ASP A 77 -0.39 15.64 28.95
C ASP A 77 -0.01 14.26 28.41
N ASN A 78 1.18 13.78 28.75
CA ASN A 78 1.63 12.45 28.35
C ASN A 78 0.80 11.36 29.03
N ALA A 79 0.59 11.46 30.35
CA ALA A 79 -0.26 10.54 31.14
C ALA A 79 -1.70 10.51 30.60
N GLU A 80 -2.30 11.70 30.34
CA GLU A 80 -3.63 11.82 29.74
C GLU A 80 -3.70 11.08 28.39
N THR A 81 -2.70 11.28 27.53
CA THR A 81 -2.63 10.65 26.21
C THR A 81 -2.50 9.15 26.30
N MET A 82 -1.68 8.64 27.21
CA MET A 82 -1.55 7.20 27.45
C MET A 82 -2.87 6.58 27.90
N LEU A 83 -3.51 7.14 28.92
CA LEU A 83 -4.79 6.66 29.44
C LEU A 83 -5.86 6.66 28.35
N LEU A 84 -5.95 7.74 27.57
CA LEU A 84 -6.88 7.83 26.45
C LEU A 84 -6.63 6.75 25.40
N ASN A 85 -5.37 6.51 25.06
CA ASN A 85 -4.98 5.48 24.11
C ASN A 85 -5.28 4.08 24.64
N MET A 86 -4.97 3.78 25.89
CA MET A 86 -5.29 2.51 26.56
C MET A 86 -6.80 2.25 26.54
N ALA A 87 -7.62 3.24 26.91
CA ALA A 87 -9.08 3.12 26.88
C ALA A 87 -9.65 2.89 25.48
N ARG A 88 -8.96 3.35 24.45
CA ARG A 88 -9.32 3.11 23.03
C ARG A 88 -8.81 1.78 22.47
N GLY A 89 -8.09 0.99 23.25
CA GLY A 89 -7.58 -0.31 22.82
C GLY A 89 -6.37 -0.20 21.87
N THR A 90 -5.46 0.70 22.15
CA THR A 90 -4.24 0.88 21.35
C THR A 90 -3.24 -0.27 21.51
N GLY A 91 -2.37 -0.44 20.51
CA GLY A 91 -1.17 -1.28 20.62
C GLY A 91 0.00 -0.55 21.32
N LEU A 92 1.18 -1.20 21.31
CA LEU A 92 2.40 -0.68 21.94
C LEU A 92 2.73 0.77 21.57
N ARG A 93 2.54 1.13 20.28
CA ARG A 93 2.76 2.50 19.80
C ARG A 93 1.97 3.56 20.56
N GLY A 94 0.74 3.27 20.96
CA GLY A 94 -0.06 4.24 21.71
C GLY A 94 0.34 4.34 23.18
N LEU A 95 1.01 3.32 23.73
CA LEU A 95 1.59 3.35 25.06
C LEU A 95 2.83 4.25 25.14
N CYS A 96 3.50 4.52 24.01
CA CYS A 96 4.59 5.51 23.96
C CYS A 96 4.11 6.94 24.23
N GLY A 97 2.81 7.19 24.35
CA GLY A 97 2.23 8.48 24.64
C GLY A 97 2.66 9.57 23.66
N ILE A 98 3.13 10.70 24.20
CA ILE A 98 3.64 11.84 23.46
C ILE A 98 5.17 11.70 23.36
N ARG A 99 5.70 11.54 22.16
CA ARG A 99 7.15 11.42 21.95
C ARG A 99 7.87 12.75 22.16
N PRO A 100 9.05 12.80 22.81
CA PRO A 100 9.86 14.01 22.96
C PRO A 100 10.22 14.65 21.62
N VAL A 101 10.56 13.80 20.65
CA VAL A 101 10.90 14.21 19.27
C VAL A 101 10.11 13.39 18.27
N TYR A 102 9.46 14.07 17.32
CA TYR A 102 8.79 13.42 16.18
C TYR A 102 8.99 14.26 14.90
N GLY A 103 9.96 13.87 14.09
CA GLY A 103 10.37 14.64 12.91
C GLY A 103 10.87 16.04 13.29
N LYS A 104 10.16 17.10 12.86
CA LYS A 104 10.47 18.49 13.20
C LYS A 104 9.91 18.91 14.56
N TRP A 105 8.97 18.14 15.12
CA TRP A 105 8.28 18.49 16.37
C TRP A 105 9.09 18.06 17.58
N ILE A 106 9.28 18.99 18.54
CA ILE A 106 9.96 18.75 19.81
C ILE A 106 9.06 19.19 20.98
N ARG A 107 9.24 18.59 22.16
CA ARG A 107 8.49 18.88 23.37
C ARG A 107 9.47 19.05 24.54
N PRO A 108 10.06 20.25 24.65
CA PRO A 108 11.11 20.48 25.66
C PRO A 108 10.65 20.36 27.11
N LEU A 109 9.34 20.51 27.38
CA LEU A 109 8.77 20.47 28.75
C LEU A 109 8.18 19.11 29.10
N LEU A 110 8.37 18.06 28.30
CA LEU A 110 7.66 16.79 28.45
C LEU A 110 8.02 16.04 29.75
N GLU A 111 9.21 16.27 30.29
CA GLU A 111 9.70 15.67 31.52
C GLU A 111 9.22 16.43 32.77
N LEU A 112 8.72 17.66 32.61
CA LEU A 112 8.25 18.48 33.72
C LEU A 112 6.76 18.25 34.00
N SER A 113 6.39 18.28 35.29
CA SER A 113 4.98 18.29 35.67
C SER A 113 4.37 19.68 35.52
N ARG A 114 3.04 19.73 35.42
CA ARG A 114 2.32 20.99 35.40
C ARG A 114 2.61 21.83 36.65
N GLU A 115 2.67 21.20 37.81
CA GLU A 115 2.95 21.86 39.07
C GLU A 115 4.35 22.47 39.13
N GLU A 116 5.36 21.77 38.63
CA GLU A 116 6.73 22.30 38.53
C GLU A 116 6.78 23.53 37.59
N ILE A 117 6.05 23.48 36.46
CA ILE A 117 6.00 24.62 35.55
C ILE A 117 5.28 25.82 36.16
N GLU A 118 4.13 25.60 36.83
CA GLU A 118 3.37 26.66 37.53
C GLU A 118 4.17 27.26 38.69
N GLN A 119 4.89 26.45 39.45
CA GLN A 119 5.76 26.91 40.55
C GLN A 119 6.91 27.75 39.99
N TRP A 120 7.57 27.32 38.91
CA TRP A 120 8.63 28.07 38.28
C TRP A 120 8.15 29.43 37.75
N LEU A 121 6.97 29.49 37.08
CA LEU A 121 6.37 30.75 36.62
C LEU A 121 6.08 31.70 37.78
N LYS A 122 5.60 31.17 38.91
CA LYS A 122 5.34 31.94 40.11
C LYS A 122 6.66 32.49 40.73
N ASP A 123 7.69 31.68 40.79
CA ASP A 123 9.00 32.08 41.35
C ASP A 123 9.67 33.15 40.45
N CYS A 124 9.39 33.15 39.17
CA CYS A 124 9.86 34.16 38.22
C CYS A 124 8.94 35.39 38.08
N ASP A 125 7.84 35.46 38.80
CA ASP A 125 6.80 36.51 38.70
C ASP A 125 6.28 36.66 37.26
N ILE A 126 6.14 35.53 36.55
CA ILE A 126 5.59 35.49 35.20
C ILE A 126 4.10 35.15 35.26
N ARG A 127 3.26 36.06 34.78
CA ARG A 127 1.81 35.79 34.64
C ARG A 127 1.56 34.88 33.46
N TYR A 128 0.45 34.15 33.49
CA TYR A 128 -0.01 33.32 32.37
C TYR A 128 -1.53 33.37 32.29
N CYS A 129 -2.04 33.15 31.10
CA CYS A 129 -3.49 33.07 30.86
C CYS A 129 -4.01 31.68 31.20
N VAL A 130 -5.12 31.61 31.88
CA VAL A 130 -5.84 30.36 32.19
C VAL A 130 -7.00 30.24 31.18
N ASP A 131 -6.97 29.23 30.37
CA ASP A 131 -8.07 28.93 29.43
C ASP A 131 -9.23 28.29 30.20
N GLU A 132 -10.35 29.02 30.33
CA GLU A 132 -11.53 28.56 31.07
C GLU A 132 -12.16 27.29 30.47
N THR A 133 -12.03 27.05 29.17
CA THR A 133 -12.53 25.82 28.54
C THR A 133 -11.81 24.56 29.01
N ASN A 134 -10.65 24.71 29.65
CA ASN A 134 -9.96 23.60 30.32
C ASN A 134 -10.72 23.09 31.56
N GLN A 135 -11.68 23.84 32.08
CA GLN A 135 -12.48 23.45 33.27
C GLN A 135 -13.74 22.67 32.85
N GLU A 136 -14.09 22.65 31.58
CA GLU A 136 -15.28 21.97 31.08
C GLU A 136 -15.00 20.48 30.84
N ASP A 137 -15.90 19.60 31.33
CA ASP A 137 -15.82 18.14 31.15
C ASP A 137 -16.40 17.65 29.81
N GLU A 138 -16.63 18.54 28.87
CA GLU A 138 -17.20 18.19 27.58
C GLU A 138 -16.25 17.22 26.79
N TYR A 139 -14.96 17.46 26.86
CA TYR A 139 -13.97 16.67 26.18
C TYR A 139 -13.46 15.48 27.02
N THR A 140 -13.31 14.31 26.39
CA THR A 140 -12.82 13.09 27.04
C THR A 140 -11.47 13.31 27.73
N ARG A 141 -10.61 14.14 27.18
CA ARG A 141 -9.29 14.45 27.76
C ARG A 141 -9.43 15.23 29.06
N ASN A 142 -10.34 16.21 29.13
CA ASN A 142 -10.62 16.96 30.34
C ASN A 142 -11.17 16.04 31.44
N ARG A 143 -12.07 15.10 31.09
CA ARG A 143 -12.56 14.10 32.08
C ARG A 143 -11.45 13.22 32.62
N ILE A 144 -10.46 12.83 31.82
CA ILE A 144 -9.29 12.10 32.31
C ILE A 144 -8.48 12.96 33.26
N ARG A 145 -8.25 14.23 32.94
CA ARG A 145 -7.51 15.22 33.73
C ARG A 145 -8.17 15.49 35.09
N HIS A 146 -9.49 15.71 35.11
CA HIS A 146 -10.21 16.17 36.30
C HIS A 146 -10.69 15.04 37.20
N HIS A 147 -10.94 13.84 36.64
CA HIS A 147 -11.54 12.76 37.40
C HIS A 147 -10.67 11.51 37.46
N VAL A 148 -10.11 11.06 36.36
CA VAL A 148 -9.42 9.76 36.33
C VAL A 148 -8.02 9.85 37.01
N ILE A 149 -7.20 10.80 36.57
CA ILE A 149 -5.84 10.98 37.11
C ILE A 149 -5.91 11.30 38.60
N PRO A 150 -6.68 12.29 39.09
CA PRO A 150 -6.78 12.57 40.52
C PRO A 150 -7.26 11.37 41.33
N THR A 151 -8.27 10.64 40.86
CA THR A 151 -8.73 9.42 41.52
C THR A 151 -7.61 8.36 41.65
N LEU A 152 -6.79 8.18 40.61
CA LEU A 152 -5.66 7.27 40.68
C LEU A 152 -4.57 7.76 41.64
N GLU A 153 -4.33 9.07 41.69
CA GLU A 153 -3.34 9.67 42.57
C GLU A 153 -3.77 9.59 44.04
N GLU A 154 -5.04 9.87 44.33
CA GLU A 154 -5.58 9.84 45.69
C GLU A 154 -5.79 8.41 46.24
N GLN A 155 -6.32 7.50 45.40
CA GLN A 155 -6.78 6.19 45.89
C GLN A 155 -5.82 5.05 45.60
N VAL A 156 -4.88 5.21 44.63
CA VAL A 156 -3.96 4.14 44.21
C VAL A 156 -2.51 4.50 44.50
N ASN A 157 -2.01 5.59 43.89
CA ASN A 157 -0.61 5.99 44.09
C ASN A 157 -0.42 7.47 43.74
N THR A 158 0.06 8.27 44.66
CA THR A 158 0.33 9.70 44.48
C THR A 158 1.29 10.03 43.34
N ARG A 159 2.12 9.07 42.93
CA ARG A 159 3.06 9.22 41.81
C ARG A 159 2.57 8.59 40.52
N THR A 160 1.26 8.53 40.30
CA THR A 160 0.65 7.89 39.11
C THR A 160 1.16 8.49 37.80
N VAL A 161 1.20 9.83 37.72
CA VAL A 161 1.69 10.52 36.47
C VAL A 161 3.15 10.16 36.20
N GLU A 162 4.02 10.18 37.25
CA GLU A 162 5.44 9.79 37.12
C GLU A 162 5.59 8.35 36.61
N HIS A 163 4.77 7.43 37.13
CA HIS A 163 4.80 6.03 36.70
C HIS A 163 4.33 5.85 35.25
N PHE A 164 3.35 6.61 34.80
CA PHE A 164 2.93 6.60 33.39
C PHE A 164 4.02 7.15 32.48
N VAL A 165 4.70 8.21 32.86
CA VAL A 165 5.84 8.75 32.11
C VAL A 165 6.92 7.68 31.95
N LYS A 166 7.35 7.04 33.04
CA LYS A 166 8.35 5.96 32.99
C LYS A 166 7.92 4.78 32.12
N LEU A 167 6.63 4.42 32.15
CA LEU A 167 6.09 3.36 31.29
C LEU A 167 6.11 3.78 29.81
N SER A 168 5.83 5.05 29.52
CA SER A 168 5.88 5.54 28.14
C SER A 168 7.29 5.52 27.57
N GLU A 169 8.28 5.87 28.36
CA GLU A 169 9.70 5.82 27.98
C GLU A 169 10.14 4.38 27.66
N GLN A 170 9.82 3.44 28.55
CA GLN A 170 10.13 2.02 28.33
C GLN A 170 9.41 1.48 27.08
N ALA A 171 8.16 1.87 26.88
CA ALA A 171 7.41 1.48 25.69
C ALA A 171 8.02 2.07 24.42
N GLU A 172 8.53 3.31 24.46
CA GLU A 172 9.21 3.95 23.34
C GLU A 172 10.51 3.25 22.99
N GLU A 173 11.36 2.91 23.98
CA GLU A 173 12.59 2.15 23.75
C GLU A 173 12.32 0.80 23.04
N ILE A 174 11.32 0.05 23.53
CA ILE A 174 10.92 -1.22 22.92
C ILE A 174 10.39 -0.99 21.50
N TYR A 175 9.56 0.03 21.32
CA TYR A 175 8.97 0.32 20.02
C TYR A 175 10.00 0.77 18.99
N GLU A 176 11.00 1.57 19.40
CA GLU A 176 12.12 1.93 18.52
C GLU A 176 12.95 0.72 18.09
N TYR A 177 13.19 -0.23 19.00
CA TYR A 177 13.84 -1.48 18.63
C TYR A 177 13.04 -2.24 17.58
N LEU A 178 11.73 -2.35 17.77
CA LEU A 178 10.84 -3.02 16.83
C LEU A 178 10.75 -2.26 15.47
N GLU A 179 10.79 -0.93 15.47
CA GLU A 179 10.86 -0.13 14.25
C GLU A 179 12.16 -0.43 13.48
N LYS A 180 13.31 -0.46 14.15
CA LYS A 180 14.61 -0.83 13.53
C LYS A 180 14.58 -2.24 12.92
N GLN A 181 14.01 -3.22 13.63
CA GLN A 181 13.84 -4.58 13.10
C GLN A 181 12.88 -4.62 11.90
N THR A 182 11.82 -3.81 11.95
CA THR A 182 10.86 -3.68 10.85
C THR A 182 11.50 -3.01 9.62
N ASP A 183 12.40 -2.03 9.81
CA ASP A 183 13.17 -1.41 8.72
C ASP A 183 14.09 -2.41 8.03
N GLN A 184 14.76 -3.27 8.79
CA GLN A 184 15.59 -4.34 8.24
C GLN A 184 14.73 -5.34 7.45
N ALA A 185 13.62 -5.78 8.03
CA ALA A 185 12.67 -6.67 7.37
C ALA A 185 12.08 -6.05 6.10
N TRP A 186 11.79 -4.75 6.11
CA TRP A 186 11.30 -4.03 4.94
C TRP A 186 12.25 -4.12 3.75
N ASN A 187 13.54 -3.90 3.98
CA ASN A 187 14.55 -3.94 2.92
C ASN A 187 14.71 -5.35 2.29
N ILE A 188 14.39 -6.40 3.03
CA ILE A 188 14.50 -7.79 2.58
C ILE A 188 13.19 -8.27 1.94
N CYS A 189 12.08 -8.06 2.62
CA CYS A 189 10.78 -8.65 2.29
C CYS A 189 9.93 -7.82 1.33
N ALA A 190 10.07 -6.48 1.38
CA ALA A 190 9.20 -5.58 0.62
C ALA A 190 9.86 -5.10 -0.67
N LYS A 191 9.15 -5.21 -1.79
CA LYS A 191 9.54 -4.63 -3.07
C LYS A 191 8.51 -3.58 -3.46
N GLN A 192 8.94 -2.33 -3.53
CA GLN A 192 8.11 -1.25 -4.07
C GLN A 192 8.20 -1.27 -5.59
N THR A 193 7.06 -1.13 -6.25
CA THR A 193 6.96 -0.97 -7.69
C THR A 193 6.00 0.19 -7.98
N ASP A 194 6.35 0.97 -8.97
CA ASP A 194 5.41 1.93 -9.54
C ASP A 194 4.48 1.15 -10.46
N GLY A 195 3.25 0.94 -10.01
CA GLY A 195 2.22 0.29 -10.79
C GLY A 195 1.78 1.13 -12.00
N LEU A 196 0.91 0.57 -12.81
CA LEU A 196 0.26 1.29 -13.91
C LEU A 196 -0.33 2.62 -13.39
N GLN A 197 -0.01 3.75 -14.03
CA GLN A 197 -0.40 5.11 -13.65
C GLN A 197 0.31 5.70 -12.41
N SER A 198 1.59 5.36 -12.18
CA SER A 198 2.39 5.89 -11.05
C SER A 198 1.78 5.63 -9.67
N ARG A 199 1.07 4.52 -9.51
CA ARG A 199 0.47 4.11 -8.23
C ARG A 199 1.48 3.33 -7.41
N LYS A 200 1.56 3.64 -6.13
CA LYS A 200 2.43 2.93 -5.20
C LYS A 200 1.89 1.52 -4.97
N GLU A 201 2.66 0.53 -5.34
CA GLU A 201 2.40 -0.88 -5.08
C GLU A 201 3.52 -1.45 -4.22
N ILE A 202 3.16 -2.35 -3.30
CA ILE A 202 4.12 -3.03 -2.43
C ILE A 202 3.89 -4.54 -2.54
N PHE A 203 4.94 -5.24 -2.94
CA PHE A 203 4.95 -6.69 -2.96
C PHE A 203 5.73 -7.23 -1.76
N LEU A 204 5.07 -8.06 -0.95
CA LEU A 204 5.66 -8.75 0.20
C LEU A 204 5.97 -10.20 -0.19
N LYS A 205 7.24 -10.58 -0.14
CA LYS A 205 7.72 -11.90 -0.51
C LYS A 205 7.41 -12.92 0.58
N ALA A 206 6.81 -14.08 0.21
CA ALA A 206 6.36 -15.09 1.17
C ALA A 206 7.51 -15.81 1.86
N GLU A 207 8.55 -16.17 1.12
CA GLU A 207 9.70 -16.91 1.64
C GLU A 207 10.40 -16.13 2.76
N GLU A 208 10.72 -14.86 2.51
CA GLU A 208 11.38 -14.01 3.49
C GLU A 208 10.47 -13.67 4.67
N MET A 209 9.16 -13.49 4.41
CA MET A 209 8.18 -13.27 5.47
C MET A 209 8.08 -14.46 6.43
N GLU A 210 8.27 -15.69 5.96
CA GLU A 210 8.16 -16.90 6.79
C GLU A 210 9.16 -16.90 7.95
N HIS A 211 10.35 -16.38 7.73
CA HIS A 211 11.46 -16.36 8.69
C HIS A 211 11.39 -15.22 9.73
N LEU A 212 10.45 -14.29 9.59
CA LEU A 212 10.30 -13.18 10.53
C LEU A 212 9.54 -13.58 11.80
N ASP A 213 9.86 -12.90 12.91
CA ASP A 213 9.06 -12.97 14.12
C ASP A 213 7.62 -12.51 13.89
N PRO A 214 6.62 -13.13 14.55
CA PRO A 214 5.20 -12.77 14.36
C PRO A 214 4.89 -11.29 14.62
N VAL A 215 5.62 -10.64 15.53
CA VAL A 215 5.46 -9.20 15.81
C VAL A 215 5.95 -8.38 14.63
N ILE A 216 7.12 -8.70 14.10
CA ILE A 216 7.72 -7.99 12.95
C ILE A 216 6.87 -8.20 11.69
N LYS A 217 6.34 -9.40 11.45
CA LYS A 217 5.37 -9.66 10.35
C LYS A 217 4.18 -8.69 10.40
N LYS A 218 3.58 -8.52 11.58
CA LYS A 218 2.43 -7.63 11.78
C LYS A 218 2.79 -6.17 11.54
N LEU A 219 3.92 -5.70 12.07
CA LEU A 219 4.39 -4.33 11.88
C LEU A 219 4.74 -4.04 10.43
N LEU A 220 5.39 -4.99 9.75
CA LEU A 220 5.72 -4.88 8.33
C LEU A 220 4.46 -4.79 7.45
N ILE A 221 3.45 -5.62 7.72
CA ILE A 221 2.16 -5.57 7.03
C ILE A 221 1.46 -4.24 7.31
N GLN A 222 1.42 -3.80 8.57
CA GLN A 222 0.81 -2.52 8.95
C GLN A 222 1.45 -1.36 8.21
N ARG A 223 2.79 -1.31 8.18
CA ARG A 223 3.55 -0.31 7.43
C ARG A 223 3.22 -0.37 5.93
N SER A 224 3.22 -1.57 5.34
CA SER A 224 2.95 -1.76 3.91
C SER A 224 1.55 -1.28 3.52
N VAL A 225 0.54 -1.62 4.32
CA VAL A 225 -0.84 -1.16 4.09
C VAL A 225 -0.93 0.36 4.24
N SER A 226 -0.30 0.94 5.28
CA SER A 226 -0.29 2.39 5.53
C SER A 226 0.38 3.17 4.40
N GLU A 227 1.49 2.66 3.88
CA GLU A 227 2.24 3.26 2.78
C GLU A 227 1.43 3.29 1.46
N VAL A 228 0.72 2.20 1.15
CA VAL A 228 -0.16 2.14 -0.03
C VAL A 228 -1.41 2.99 0.17
N ALA A 229 -2.00 2.99 1.38
CA ALA A 229 -3.15 3.80 1.72
C ALA A 229 -2.85 5.31 1.69
N GLY A 230 -1.63 5.69 2.08
CA GLY A 230 -1.25 7.08 2.37
C GLY A 230 -1.84 7.60 3.68
N ALA A 231 -2.33 6.70 4.55
CA ALA A 231 -2.94 7.01 5.84
C ALA A 231 -2.76 5.83 6.81
N GLN A 232 -2.77 6.14 8.12
CA GLN A 232 -2.67 5.12 9.18
C GLN A 232 -3.97 4.95 9.96
N LYS A 233 -4.83 5.98 9.95
CA LYS A 233 -6.15 5.95 10.62
C LYS A 233 -6.98 4.79 10.03
N ASP A 234 -7.80 4.15 10.85
CA ASP A 234 -8.71 3.05 10.47
C ASP A 234 -8.05 1.74 9.97
N ILE A 235 -6.72 1.62 10.02
CA ILE A 235 -6.02 0.36 9.77
C ILE A 235 -5.92 -0.40 11.09
N GLU A 236 -6.87 -1.29 11.33
CA GLU A 236 -7.02 -2.05 12.57
C GLU A 236 -6.30 -3.41 12.51
N SER A 237 -6.10 -4.03 13.68
CA SER A 237 -5.49 -5.36 13.81
C SER A 237 -6.17 -6.43 12.96
N ARG A 238 -7.50 -6.36 12.78
CA ARG A 238 -8.24 -7.30 11.90
C ARG A 238 -7.78 -7.25 10.44
N HIS A 239 -7.43 -6.07 9.95
CA HIS A 239 -6.94 -5.88 8.58
C HIS A 239 -5.56 -6.48 8.41
N ILE A 240 -4.68 -6.29 9.41
CA ILE A 240 -3.33 -6.85 9.44
C ILE A 240 -3.38 -8.38 9.49
N LEU A 241 -4.25 -8.94 10.36
CA LEU A 241 -4.44 -10.40 10.46
C LEU A 241 -5.02 -10.99 9.18
N ALA A 242 -5.95 -10.29 8.51
CA ALA A 242 -6.51 -10.75 7.24
C ALA A 242 -5.42 -10.83 6.14
N VAL A 243 -4.51 -9.84 6.08
CA VAL A 243 -3.36 -9.89 5.15
C VAL A 243 -2.40 -11.02 5.54
N LEU A 244 -2.13 -11.22 6.83
CA LEU A 244 -1.27 -12.31 7.30
C LEU A 244 -1.83 -13.67 6.89
N GLN A 245 -3.12 -13.92 7.11
CA GLN A 245 -3.80 -15.14 6.69
C GLN A 245 -3.80 -15.36 5.17
N LEU A 246 -3.69 -14.26 4.39
CA LEU A 246 -3.68 -14.35 2.93
C LEU A 246 -2.43 -15.09 2.42
N PHE A 247 -1.31 -15.05 3.15
CA PHE A 247 -0.10 -15.81 2.79
C PHE A 247 -0.33 -17.33 2.75
N GLU A 248 -1.25 -17.83 3.56
CA GLU A 248 -1.61 -19.27 3.65
C GLU A 248 -2.72 -19.66 2.65
N ARG A 249 -3.37 -18.69 2.00
CA ARG A 249 -4.46 -18.93 1.07
C ARG A 249 -3.96 -19.31 -0.32
N GLN A 250 -4.87 -19.86 -1.13
CA GLN A 250 -4.59 -20.18 -2.54
C GLN A 250 -4.26 -18.92 -3.34
N THR A 251 -3.33 -19.06 -4.28
CA THR A 251 -2.96 -18.00 -5.23
C THR A 251 -4.18 -17.44 -5.96
N GLY A 252 -4.22 -16.12 -6.10
CA GLY A 252 -5.33 -15.40 -6.73
C GLY A 252 -6.42 -14.95 -5.76
N ARG A 253 -6.39 -15.35 -4.47
CA ARG A 253 -7.29 -14.80 -3.45
C ARG A 253 -6.96 -13.35 -3.20
N GLN A 254 -8.00 -12.54 -2.99
CA GLN A 254 -7.91 -11.10 -2.74
C GLN A 254 -8.81 -10.72 -1.57
N ILE A 255 -8.39 -9.70 -0.84
CA ILE A 255 -9.16 -9.03 0.22
C ILE A 255 -9.12 -7.53 0.00
N ASP A 256 -10.19 -6.85 0.40
CA ASP A 256 -10.29 -5.40 0.37
C ASP A 256 -9.99 -4.83 1.75
N LEU A 257 -9.25 -3.73 1.77
CA LEU A 257 -8.77 -3.02 2.95
C LEU A 257 -9.26 -1.57 2.92
N PRO A 258 -9.17 -0.82 4.04
CA PRO A 258 -9.48 0.61 4.06
C PRO A 258 -8.73 1.41 2.97
N TYR A 259 -9.23 2.59 2.66
CA TYR A 259 -8.66 3.53 1.65
C TYR A 259 -8.56 2.95 0.24
N SER A 260 -9.43 2.00 -0.10
CA SER A 260 -9.42 1.29 -1.39
C SER A 260 -8.11 0.55 -1.68
N VAL A 261 -7.41 0.12 -0.63
CA VAL A 261 -6.27 -0.79 -0.78
C VAL A 261 -6.80 -2.21 -0.97
N THR A 262 -6.18 -2.96 -1.87
CA THR A 262 -6.44 -4.38 -2.08
C THR A 262 -5.17 -5.18 -1.79
N ALA A 263 -5.32 -6.32 -1.13
CA ALA A 263 -4.25 -7.28 -0.94
C ALA A 263 -4.56 -8.56 -1.74
N LYS A 264 -3.64 -8.98 -2.60
CA LYS A 264 -3.82 -10.15 -3.49
C LYS A 264 -2.71 -11.17 -3.30
N ARG A 265 -3.08 -12.44 -3.09
CA ARG A 265 -2.13 -13.55 -3.02
C ARG A 265 -1.60 -13.88 -4.41
N MET A 266 -0.30 -13.71 -4.61
CA MET A 266 0.46 -14.09 -5.79
C MET A 266 1.22 -15.39 -5.52
N TYR A 267 1.92 -15.97 -6.50
CA TYR A 267 2.70 -17.20 -6.28
C TYR A 267 3.81 -17.02 -5.23
N GLU A 268 4.54 -15.93 -5.32
CA GLU A 268 5.74 -15.68 -4.49
C GLU A 268 5.48 -14.79 -3.28
N GLY A 269 4.24 -14.31 -3.09
CA GLY A 269 3.95 -13.38 -1.99
C GLY A 269 2.57 -12.77 -2.05
N VAL A 270 2.44 -11.61 -1.42
CA VAL A 270 1.21 -10.80 -1.39
C VAL A 270 1.48 -9.43 -1.99
N LEU A 271 0.68 -9.03 -2.96
CA LEU A 271 0.70 -7.70 -3.58
C LEU A 271 -0.35 -6.81 -2.89
N LEU A 272 0.09 -5.67 -2.42
CA LEU A 272 -0.73 -4.57 -1.92
C LEU A 272 -0.77 -3.46 -2.96
N ALA A 273 -1.96 -3.04 -3.38
CA ALA A 273 -2.14 -2.00 -4.39
C ALA A 273 -3.36 -1.13 -4.07
N LYS A 274 -3.34 0.14 -4.48
CA LYS A 274 -4.50 1.03 -4.36
C LYS A 274 -5.43 0.79 -5.56
N GLY A 275 -6.64 0.28 -5.29
CA GLY A 275 -7.66 0.03 -6.31
C GLY A 275 -8.47 1.27 -6.68
N ASP A 276 -9.03 1.31 -7.88
CA ASP A 276 -10.05 2.30 -8.26
C ASP A 276 -11.40 1.89 -7.68
N LYS A 277 -12.05 2.78 -6.96
CA LYS A 277 -13.41 2.58 -6.40
C LYS A 277 -14.51 2.34 -7.45
N LYS A 278 -14.22 2.40 -8.75
CA LYS A 278 -15.25 2.39 -9.81
C LYS A 278 -15.05 1.38 -10.96
N VAL A 279 -14.14 0.42 -10.87
CA VAL A 279 -14.02 -0.60 -11.93
C VAL A 279 -14.28 -2.00 -11.36
N THR A 280 -15.21 -2.12 -10.44
CA THR A 280 -15.62 -3.42 -9.89
C THR A 280 -16.89 -3.90 -10.57
N SER A 281 -16.72 -5.02 -11.25
CA SER A 281 -17.65 -6.12 -11.50
C SER A 281 -18.59 -6.10 -12.72
N VAL A 282 -19.04 -5.00 -13.29
CA VAL A 282 -19.95 -5.08 -14.46
C VAL A 282 -19.17 -4.83 -15.75
N HIS A 283 -18.45 -3.73 -15.86
CA HIS A 283 -17.65 -3.39 -17.08
C HIS A 283 -16.45 -4.31 -17.33
N GLN A 284 -15.80 -4.84 -16.27
CA GLN A 284 -14.74 -5.84 -16.44
C GLN A 284 -15.28 -7.20 -16.87
N LYS A 285 -16.50 -7.58 -16.47
CA LYS A 285 -17.12 -8.81 -16.96
C LYS A 285 -17.59 -8.69 -18.41
N GLU A 286 -18.01 -7.52 -18.83
CA GLU A 286 -18.41 -7.26 -20.22
C GLU A 286 -17.17 -7.16 -21.13
N LYS A 287 -16.14 -6.39 -20.77
CA LYS A 287 -14.85 -6.37 -21.48
C LYS A 287 -14.19 -7.76 -21.53
N ARG A 288 -14.22 -8.51 -20.41
CA ARG A 288 -13.72 -9.90 -20.39
C ARG A 288 -14.52 -10.84 -21.30
N LYS A 289 -15.81 -10.63 -21.50
CA LYS A 289 -16.62 -11.41 -22.44
C LYS A 289 -16.31 -11.03 -23.91
N GLU A 290 -16.08 -9.78 -24.20
CA GLU A 290 -15.69 -9.33 -25.56
C GLU A 290 -14.26 -9.79 -25.90
N GLU A 291 -13.30 -9.63 -24.99
CA GLU A 291 -11.93 -10.15 -25.16
C GLU A 291 -11.89 -11.68 -25.24
N SER A 292 -12.76 -12.42 -24.52
CA SER A 292 -12.79 -13.89 -24.57
C SER A 292 -13.29 -14.46 -25.89
N ASN A 293 -13.94 -13.67 -26.72
CA ASN A 293 -14.45 -14.08 -28.06
C ASN A 293 -13.53 -13.68 -29.22
N PHE A 294 -12.37 -13.07 -28.93
CA PHE A 294 -11.42 -12.73 -29.98
C PHE A 294 -10.93 -14.00 -30.70
N VAL A 295 -11.19 -14.07 -31.96
CA VAL A 295 -10.69 -15.11 -32.90
C VAL A 295 -10.39 -14.46 -34.23
N LEU A 296 -9.16 -14.58 -34.66
CA LEU A 296 -8.72 -14.06 -35.94
C LEU A 296 -8.06 -15.18 -36.75
N GLN A 297 -8.56 -15.47 -37.93
CA GLN A 297 -7.96 -16.47 -38.84
C GLN A 297 -6.63 -15.94 -39.39
N LEU A 298 -5.61 -16.79 -39.41
CA LEU A 298 -4.32 -16.46 -40.01
C LEU A 298 -4.39 -16.59 -41.52
N GLN A 299 -3.87 -15.59 -42.22
CA GLN A 299 -3.63 -15.69 -43.67
C GLN A 299 -2.36 -16.52 -43.92
N ILE A 300 -2.51 -17.63 -44.59
CA ILE A 300 -1.40 -18.57 -44.83
C ILE A 300 -1.37 -18.97 -46.33
N PRO A 301 -0.35 -18.56 -47.13
CA PRO A 301 0.70 -17.59 -46.74
C PRO A 301 0.14 -16.16 -46.69
N GLY A 302 0.78 -15.30 -45.87
CA GLY A 302 0.37 -13.90 -45.77
C GLY A 302 0.70 -13.27 -44.42
N GLU A 303 0.16 -12.08 -44.22
CA GLU A 303 0.33 -11.27 -43.01
C GLU A 303 -1.01 -11.00 -42.35
N THR A 304 -1.06 -11.09 -41.05
CA THR A 304 -2.27 -10.86 -40.26
C THR A 304 -1.96 -9.87 -39.15
N GLN A 305 -2.60 -8.68 -39.18
CA GLN A 305 -2.50 -7.68 -38.11
C GLN A 305 -3.44 -8.03 -36.96
N ILE A 306 -2.96 -7.94 -35.73
CA ILE A 306 -3.79 -8.20 -34.54
C ILE A 306 -4.49 -6.88 -34.16
N PRO A 307 -5.83 -6.80 -34.25
CA PRO A 307 -6.56 -5.57 -33.92
C PRO A 307 -6.32 -5.09 -32.51
N GLY A 308 -6.09 -3.78 -32.34
CA GLY A 308 -5.86 -3.15 -31.03
C GLY A 308 -4.45 -3.36 -30.45
N THR A 309 -3.52 -3.90 -31.25
CA THR A 309 -2.11 -4.08 -30.86
C THR A 309 -1.19 -3.67 -32.01
N ASN A 310 0.09 -3.44 -31.71
CA ASN A 310 1.15 -3.24 -32.71
C ASN A 310 1.75 -4.57 -33.18
N LEU A 311 1.06 -5.70 -32.95
CA LEU A 311 1.58 -7.03 -33.30
C LEU A 311 1.08 -7.48 -34.65
N LYS A 312 2.01 -7.97 -35.47
CA LYS A 312 1.79 -8.52 -36.81
C LYS A 312 2.32 -9.95 -36.87
N ILE A 313 1.53 -10.86 -37.44
CA ILE A 313 1.89 -12.26 -37.65
C ILE A 313 2.13 -12.49 -39.11
N CYS A 314 3.35 -12.86 -39.48
CA CYS A 314 3.74 -13.23 -40.84
C CYS A 314 3.84 -14.75 -40.96
N CYS A 315 3.14 -15.33 -41.92
CA CYS A 315 3.11 -16.73 -42.24
C CYS A 315 3.69 -16.96 -43.65
N THR A 316 4.76 -17.76 -43.74
CA THR A 316 5.37 -18.15 -45.01
C THR A 316 5.42 -19.66 -45.15
N ILE A 317 5.18 -20.17 -46.37
CA ILE A 317 5.31 -21.60 -46.66
C ILE A 317 6.56 -21.78 -47.51
N SER A 318 7.40 -22.74 -47.11
CA SER A 318 8.58 -23.16 -47.89
C SER A 318 8.51 -24.65 -48.20
N GLY A 319 9.15 -25.04 -49.32
CA GLY A 319 9.19 -26.44 -49.78
C GLY A 319 10.39 -27.22 -49.25
N GLU A 320 10.52 -28.46 -49.73
CA GLU A 320 11.54 -29.43 -49.26
C GLU A 320 13.00 -28.95 -49.34
N ASN A 321 13.32 -28.10 -50.35
CA ASN A 321 14.69 -27.61 -50.56
C ASN A 321 15.23 -26.69 -49.44
N GLU A 322 14.36 -26.20 -48.54
CA GLU A 322 14.71 -25.31 -47.43
C GLU A 322 14.74 -26.02 -46.07
N LYS A 323 14.65 -27.36 -46.04
CA LYS A 323 14.66 -28.14 -44.76
C LYS A 323 15.91 -27.88 -43.91
N ASN A 324 17.08 -27.76 -44.54
CA ASN A 324 18.33 -27.49 -43.85
C ASN A 324 18.37 -26.08 -43.24
N SER A 325 17.84 -25.11 -43.98
CA SER A 325 17.67 -23.74 -43.46
C SER A 325 16.68 -23.63 -42.31
N ALA A 326 15.63 -24.49 -42.28
CA ALA A 326 14.65 -24.51 -41.19
C ALA A 326 15.22 -25.13 -39.87
N LYS A 327 16.19 -26.05 -39.96
CA LYS A 327 16.94 -26.61 -38.81
C LYS A 327 17.97 -25.62 -38.27
N GLU A 328 18.53 -24.76 -39.14
CA GLU A 328 19.55 -23.75 -38.75
C GLU A 328 18.98 -22.40 -38.30
N ILE A 329 17.65 -22.12 -38.53
CA ILE A 329 17.03 -20.89 -38.03
C ILE A 329 17.02 -20.94 -36.52
N PRO A 330 17.69 -19.99 -35.82
CA PRO A 330 17.59 -19.90 -34.36
C PRO A 330 16.13 -19.83 -33.99
N GLN A 331 15.64 -20.81 -33.26
CA GLN A 331 14.25 -20.83 -32.78
C GLN A 331 14.07 -19.72 -31.73
N LYS A 332 13.98 -18.47 -32.21
CA LYS A 332 13.72 -17.31 -31.36
C LYS A 332 12.33 -17.44 -30.73
N SER A 333 12.13 -16.84 -29.59
CA SER A 333 10.88 -16.88 -28.83
C SER A 333 9.64 -16.49 -29.63
N TYR A 334 9.82 -15.71 -30.71
CA TYR A 334 8.76 -15.17 -31.59
C TYR A 334 8.85 -15.65 -33.05
N THR A 335 9.60 -16.71 -33.33
CA THR A 335 9.67 -17.33 -34.66
C THR A 335 9.74 -18.85 -34.51
N LYS A 336 8.81 -19.57 -35.16
CA LYS A 336 8.76 -21.05 -35.15
C LYS A 336 8.40 -21.59 -36.50
N CYS A 337 8.90 -22.83 -36.78
CA CYS A 337 8.57 -23.60 -37.97
C CYS A 337 7.73 -24.81 -37.60
N PHE A 338 6.72 -25.10 -38.43
CA PHE A 338 5.72 -26.14 -38.21
C PHE A 338 5.58 -27.01 -39.45
N ASP A 339 5.22 -28.26 -39.24
CA ASP A 339 4.82 -29.16 -40.34
C ASP A 339 3.46 -28.74 -40.86
N TYR A 340 3.44 -28.20 -42.08
CA TYR A 340 2.19 -27.73 -42.70
C TYR A 340 1.34 -28.86 -43.28
N ASP A 341 1.96 -30.02 -43.59
CA ASP A 341 1.25 -31.14 -44.18
C ASP A 341 0.26 -31.81 -43.22
N ILE A 342 0.47 -31.66 -41.91
CA ILE A 342 -0.41 -32.24 -40.88
C ILE A 342 -1.49 -31.30 -40.39
N ILE A 343 -1.46 -30.03 -40.79
CA ILE A 343 -2.49 -29.06 -40.48
C ILE A 343 -3.73 -29.32 -41.32
N LYS A 344 -4.84 -29.64 -40.69
CA LYS A 344 -6.08 -30.08 -41.36
C LYS A 344 -7.12 -28.97 -41.50
N SER A 345 -7.07 -27.97 -40.64
CA SER A 345 -8.01 -26.85 -40.61
C SER A 345 -7.29 -25.51 -40.58
N SER A 346 -8.04 -24.42 -40.71
CA SER A 346 -7.46 -23.07 -40.68
C SER A 346 -6.90 -22.75 -39.28
N LEU A 347 -5.69 -22.20 -39.25
CA LEU A 347 -5.10 -21.72 -38.04
C LEU A 347 -5.70 -20.38 -37.64
N CYS A 348 -5.93 -20.19 -36.38
CA CYS A 348 -6.39 -18.93 -35.81
C CYS A 348 -5.50 -18.45 -34.65
N VAL A 349 -5.47 -17.13 -34.48
CA VAL A 349 -4.96 -16.51 -33.26
C VAL A 349 -6.13 -16.14 -32.36
N ARG A 350 -6.06 -16.54 -31.10
CA ARG A 350 -7.12 -16.34 -30.13
C ARG A 350 -6.59 -16.44 -28.69
N TYR A 351 -7.41 -16.08 -27.73
CA TYR A 351 -7.16 -16.39 -26.32
C TYR A 351 -7.60 -17.81 -25.97
N ARG A 352 -7.25 -18.27 -24.75
CA ARG A 352 -7.55 -19.62 -24.26
C ARG A 352 -9.05 -19.89 -24.16
N ARG A 353 -9.40 -21.17 -24.38
CA ARG A 353 -10.77 -21.70 -24.23
C ARG A 353 -10.78 -22.93 -23.30
N PRO A 354 -11.93 -23.25 -22.68
CA PRO A 354 -12.08 -24.53 -22.02
C PRO A 354 -11.87 -25.70 -22.99
N GLY A 355 -11.07 -26.68 -22.56
CA GLY A 355 -10.78 -27.85 -23.40
C GLY A 355 -9.47 -27.76 -24.21
N ASP A 356 -8.82 -26.61 -24.29
CA ASP A 356 -7.55 -26.44 -24.97
C ASP A 356 -6.46 -27.36 -24.44
N TYR A 357 -5.72 -27.98 -25.37
CA TYR A 357 -4.61 -28.88 -25.09
C TYR A 357 -3.50 -28.74 -26.13
N PHE A 358 -2.34 -29.26 -25.83
CA PHE A 358 -1.23 -29.43 -26.75
C PHE A 358 -0.47 -30.73 -26.46
N THR A 359 0.33 -31.20 -27.41
CA THR A 359 1.13 -32.43 -27.31
C THR A 359 2.52 -32.07 -26.76
N ILE A 360 2.98 -32.83 -25.73
CA ILE A 360 4.22 -32.50 -25.00
C ILE A 360 5.44 -33.21 -25.57
N ASP A 361 5.27 -34.38 -26.13
CA ASP A 361 6.35 -35.28 -26.58
C ASP A 361 6.05 -35.89 -27.95
N GLY A 362 7.01 -36.61 -28.51
CA GLY A 362 6.88 -37.33 -29.78
C GLY A 362 5.97 -38.56 -29.72
N GLU A 363 5.59 -39.02 -28.51
CA GLU A 363 4.72 -40.17 -28.31
C GLU A 363 3.21 -39.77 -28.34
N GLY A 364 2.93 -38.50 -28.52
CA GLY A 364 1.55 -38.00 -28.66
C GLY A 364 0.83 -37.72 -27.34
N LYS A 365 1.55 -37.64 -26.21
CA LYS A 365 0.96 -37.34 -24.90
C LYS A 365 0.38 -35.94 -24.82
N LYS A 366 -0.93 -35.85 -24.58
CA LYS A 366 -1.67 -34.59 -24.49
C LYS A 366 -1.62 -34.01 -23.09
N LYS A 367 -1.40 -32.69 -23.00
CA LYS A 367 -1.47 -31.91 -21.75
C LYS A 367 -2.50 -30.79 -21.91
N LYS A 368 -3.42 -30.66 -20.94
CA LYS A 368 -4.36 -29.53 -20.90
C LYS A 368 -3.62 -28.23 -20.74
N LEU A 369 -3.97 -27.21 -21.52
CA LEU A 369 -3.36 -25.87 -21.44
C LEU A 369 -3.47 -25.26 -20.05
N LYS A 370 -4.63 -25.47 -19.37
CA LYS A 370 -4.83 -25.02 -17.99
C LYS A 370 -3.79 -25.61 -17.03
N SER A 371 -3.50 -26.90 -17.12
CA SER A 371 -2.50 -27.58 -16.27
C SER A 371 -1.10 -27.04 -16.55
N TYR A 372 -0.75 -26.85 -17.82
CA TYR A 372 0.53 -26.27 -18.21
C TYR A 372 0.74 -24.88 -17.58
N PHE A 373 -0.24 -24.00 -17.70
CA PHE A 373 -0.14 -22.65 -17.11
C PHE A 373 -0.02 -22.66 -15.59
N ILE A 374 -0.59 -23.66 -14.91
CA ILE A 374 -0.44 -23.84 -13.45
C ILE A 374 0.98 -24.28 -13.13
N ASP A 375 1.48 -25.30 -13.83
CA ASP A 375 2.82 -25.86 -13.61
C ASP A 375 3.93 -24.82 -13.86
N GLU A 376 3.75 -23.98 -14.88
CA GLU A 376 4.65 -22.84 -15.20
C GLU A 376 4.41 -21.60 -14.30
N LYS A 377 3.57 -21.72 -13.27
CA LYS A 377 3.24 -20.65 -12.32
C LYS A 377 2.79 -19.31 -12.95
N ILE A 378 2.14 -19.38 -14.13
CA ILE A 378 1.69 -18.17 -14.83
C ILE A 378 0.48 -17.58 -14.11
N PRO A 379 0.47 -16.28 -13.75
CA PRO A 379 -0.68 -15.61 -13.14
C PRO A 379 -1.95 -15.70 -13.99
N GLN A 380 -3.12 -15.80 -13.36
CA GLN A 380 -4.39 -15.99 -14.08
C GLN A 380 -4.67 -14.88 -15.10
N GLU A 381 -4.33 -13.63 -14.78
CA GLU A 381 -4.51 -12.48 -15.66
C GLU A 381 -3.66 -12.57 -16.93
N GLU A 382 -2.43 -13.07 -16.84
CA GLU A 382 -1.57 -13.34 -17.97
C GLU A 382 -2.11 -14.50 -18.83
N ARG A 383 -2.66 -15.55 -18.18
CA ARG A 383 -3.25 -16.69 -18.91
C ARG A 383 -4.41 -16.26 -19.80
N ASP A 384 -5.22 -15.31 -19.30
CA ASP A 384 -6.41 -14.83 -20.02
C ASP A 384 -6.05 -13.90 -21.19
N ARG A 385 -4.84 -13.29 -21.15
CA ARG A 385 -4.31 -12.38 -22.18
C ARG A 385 -3.26 -13.03 -23.08
N GLN A 386 -2.86 -14.27 -22.80
CA GLN A 386 -1.88 -14.99 -23.61
C GLN A 386 -2.48 -15.30 -24.98
N LEU A 387 -1.91 -14.73 -26.04
CA LEU A 387 -2.24 -15.08 -27.41
C LEU A 387 -1.77 -16.52 -27.69
N LEU A 388 -2.59 -17.26 -28.43
CA LEU A 388 -2.36 -18.65 -28.81
C LEU A 388 -2.59 -18.80 -30.30
N ILE A 389 -1.73 -19.57 -30.95
CA ILE A 389 -1.99 -20.06 -32.31
C ILE A 389 -2.57 -21.46 -32.17
N ALA A 390 -3.76 -21.66 -32.72
CA ALA A 390 -4.53 -22.87 -32.52
C ALA A 390 -5.17 -23.37 -33.79
N GLU A 391 -5.25 -24.69 -33.89
CA GLU A 391 -6.11 -25.43 -34.81
C GLU A 391 -7.26 -26.01 -33.95
N GLU A 392 -8.44 -25.39 -34.02
CA GLU A 392 -9.58 -25.72 -33.13
C GLU A 392 -9.22 -25.66 -31.64
N SER A 393 -9.27 -26.80 -30.93
CA SER A 393 -8.89 -26.95 -29.52
C SER A 393 -7.42 -27.38 -29.33
N HIS A 394 -6.71 -27.72 -30.40
CA HIS A 394 -5.31 -28.11 -30.36
C HIS A 394 -4.43 -26.85 -30.49
N ILE A 395 -3.68 -26.55 -29.45
CA ILE A 395 -2.75 -25.42 -29.47
C ILE A 395 -1.50 -25.79 -30.23
N VAL A 396 -1.25 -25.08 -31.32
CA VAL A 396 -0.07 -25.23 -32.17
C VAL A 396 1.13 -24.58 -31.52
N TRP A 397 0.94 -23.34 -31.02
CA TRP A 397 2.00 -22.58 -30.42
C TRP A 397 1.50 -21.59 -29.37
N ILE A 398 2.24 -21.49 -28.27
CA ILE A 398 2.12 -20.48 -27.23
C ILE A 398 3.28 -19.50 -27.43
N PRO A 399 3.08 -18.33 -28.08
CA PRO A 399 4.13 -17.37 -28.38
C PRO A 399 4.92 -16.96 -27.14
N GLY A 400 6.24 -16.85 -27.29
CA GLY A 400 7.15 -16.60 -26.18
C GLY A 400 7.42 -17.79 -25.25
N ARG A 401 6.71 -18.93 -25.44
CA ARG A 401 6.79 -20.09 -24.54
C ARG A 401 7.02 -21.39 -25.32
N ARG A 402 6.03 -22.21 -25.51
CA ARG A 402 6.16 -23.57 -26.05
C ARG A 402 5.31 -23.81 -27.28
N MET A 403 5.81 -24.66 -28.21
CA MET A 403 5.02 -25.23 -29.32
C MET A 403 4.58 -26.66 -28.98
N SER A 404 3.52 -27.12 -29.60
CA SER A 404 3.10 -28.53 -29.55
C SER A 404 4.03 -29.40 -30.36
N SER A 405 4.51 -30.50 -29.77
CA SER A 405 5.37 -31.48 -30.46
C SER A 405 4.68 -32.15 -31.66
N TYR A 406 3.35 -32.16 -31.68
CA TYR A 406 2.59 -32.72 -32.81
C TYR A 406 2.86 -32.00 -34.11
N TYR A 407 3.09 -30.68 -34.10
CA TYR A 407 3.33 -29.87 -35.30
C TYR A 407 4.81 -29.63 -35.59
N GLN A 408 5.69 -30.41 -34.99
CA GLN A 408 7.12 -30.28 -35.20
C GLN A 408 7.52 -30.79 -36.58
N VAL A 409 8.41 -30.06 -37.24
CA VAL A 409 8.98 -30.46 -38.53
C VAL A 409 9.74 -31.77 -38.38
N GLY A 410 9.37 -32.79 -39.14
CA GLY A 410 9.99 -34.10 -39.20
C GLY A 410 10.63 -34.42 -40.55
N ASP A 411 11.19 -35.62 -40.68
CA ASP A 411 11.88 -36.04 -41.90
C ASP A 411 10.93 -36.24 -43.11
N GLN A 412 9.65 -36.50 -42.83
CA GLN A 412 8.62 -36.68 -43.89
C GLN A 412 7.90 -35.40 -44.30
N THR A 413 8.15 -34.26 -43.61
CA THR A 413 7.53 -32.97 -43.88
C THR A 413 7.91 -32.48 -45.31
N LYS A 414 6.93 -32.21 -46.16
CA LYS A 414 7.14 -31.65 -47.49
C LYS A 414 6.98 -30.14 -47.55
N LYS A 415 6.05 -29.60 -46.75
CA LYS A 415 5.79 -28.15 -46.65
C LYS A 415 6.00 -27.67 -45.23
N ILE A 416 6.80 -26.62 -45.07
CA ILE A 416 7.14 -26.03 -43.78
C ILE A 416 6.44 -24.69 -43.66
N LEU A 417 5.62 -24.52 -42.60
CA LEU A 417 5.01 -23.25 -42.24
C LEU A 417 5.91 -22.54 -41.23
N LYS A 418 6.41 -21.38 -41.63
CA LYS A 418 7.14 -20.49 -40.72
C LYS A 418 6.21 -19.38 -40.25
N ILE A 419 6.06 -19.26 -38.95
CA ILE A 419 5.26 -18.21 -38.30
C ILE A 419 6.21 -17.29 -37.55
N LYS A 420 6.16 -15.98 -37.83
CA LYS A 420 6.93 -14.94 -37.18
C LYS A 420 5.98 -13.87 -36.63
N ILE A 421 6.15 -13.51 -35.36
CA ILE A 421 5.45 -12.42 -34.70
C ILE A 421 6.41 -11.23 -34.61
N MET A 422 5.96 -10.05 -35.03
CA MET A 422 6.73 -8.81 -35.07
C MET A 422 5.92 -7.70 -34.38
N GLU A 423 6.61 -6.78 -33.74
CA GLU A 423 6.08 -5.47 -33.34
C GLU A 423 6.39 -4.46 -34.45
N GLU A 424 5.38 -3.71 -34.87
CA GLU A 424 5.55 -2.55 -35.77
C GLU A 424 5.94 -1.30 -35.00
#